data_d3512cfa46f9430064169550af69c63f
#
_entry.id   d3512cfa46f9430064169550af69c63f
#
_cell.length_a   1.000
_cell.length_b   1.000
_cell.length_c   1.000
_cell.angle_alpha   90.00
_cell.angle_beta   90.00
_cell.angle_gamma   90.00
#
_symmetry.space_group_name_H-M   'P 1'
#
loop_
_entity.id
_entity.type
_entity.pdbx_description
1 polymer ?
#
loop_
_entity_poly.entity_id
_entity_poly.type
_entity_poly.pdbx_seq_one_letter_code
_entity_poly.pdbx_strand_id
1 'polypeptide(L)'
;MKYAFLSDIHSNLAALNEVVKDMKGKAEKIVVLGDIVGYGPKPSEVLEWVRSNADAVVQGNHDYSVGTGDTSWLNASAAFAAQWTRKVLSYEQLSYLASLPQKSLLNIEGKKMLIVHGSPDDPLHEYVFPQTHDTLFEHYLKKEKVTILAMGHTHYPFTKDTPSGTVFNPGSVGQPRDGDPRASYAIAEITHDYVRVENRRVDYNIKETADLIYDAGLPRKFGERLFQGV
;
A
#
# COMPACT_ATOMS: atom_id res chain seq x y z
N MET A 1 15.00 -5.51 -14.60
CA MET A 1 14.18 -6.32 -13.67
C MET A 1 12.84 -5.62 -13.45
N LYS A 2 11.72 -6.36 -13.40
CA LYS A 2 10.36 -5.79 -13.24
C LYS A 2 9.80 -6.14 -11.88
N TYR A 3 9.30 -5.11 -11.20
CA TYR A 3 8.71 -5.19 -9.86
C TYR A 3 7.25 -4.77 -9.89
N ALA A 4 6.38 -5.51 -9.22
CA ALA A 4 5.03 -5.07 -8.89
C ALA A 4 5.06 -4.37 -7.52
N PHE A 5 4.50 -3.17 -7.45
CA PHE A 5 4.31 -2.41 -6.22
C PHE A 5 2.83 -2.36 -5.87
N LEU A 6 2.52 -2.90 -4.70
CA LEU A 6 1.20 -2.90 -4.11
C LEU A 6 1.21 -2.03 -2.85
N SER A 7 0.15 -1.31 -2.58
CA SER A 7 -0.05 -0.53 -1.36
C SER A 7 -1.50 -0.54 -0.94
N ASP A 8 -1.75 -0.29 0.34
CA ASP A 8 -3.10 -0.01 0.83
C ASP A 8 -4.11 -1.09 0.41
N ILE A 9 -3.74 -2.36 0.67
CA ILE A 9 -4.54 -3.56 0.31
C ILE A 9 -5.79 -3.64 1.19
N HIS A 10 -5.66 -3.19 2.45
CA HIS A 10 -6.76 -3.04 3.38
C HIS A 10 -7.69 -4.25 3.45
N SER A 11 -7.11 -5.44 3.62
CA SER A 11 -7.90 -6.68 3.79
C SER A 11 -8.91 -6.95 2.66
N ASN A 12 -8.74 -6.35 1.48
CA ASN A 12 -9.61 -6.55 0.31
C ASN A 12 -9.08 -7.71 -0.56
N LEU A 13 -9.45 -8.92 -0.18
CA LEU A 13 -8.98 -10.13 -0.86
C LEU A 13 -9.48 -10.22 -2.31
N ALA A 14 -10.70 -9.75 -2.60
CA ALA A 14 -11.24 -9.79 -3.95
C ALA A 14 -10.40 -8.91 -4.91
N ALA A 15 -10.07 -7.68 -4.48
CA ALA A 15 -9.20 -6.80 -5.25
C ALA A 15 -7.78 -7.37 -5.40
N LEU A 16 -7.20 -7.88 -4.31
CA LEU A 16 -5.87 -8.50 -4.34
C LEU A 16 -5.81 -9.65 -5.34
N ASN A 17 -6.82 -10.53 -5.35
CA ASN A 17 -6.86 -11.67 -6.25
C ASN A 17 -6.86 -11.26 -7.73
N GLU A 18 -7.58 -10.21 -8.09
CA GLU A 18 -7.61 -9.72 -9.47
C GLU A 18 -6.29 -9.03 -9.85
N VAL A 19 -5.68 -8.27 -8.93
CA VAL A 19 -4.35 -7.70 -9.14
C VAL A 19 -3.31 -8.81 -9.33
N VAL A 20 -3.36 -9.89 -8.54
CA VAL A 20 -2.46 -11.05 -8.66
C VAL A 20 -2.61 -11.71 -10.04
N LYS A 21 -3.83 -11.85 -10.54
CA LYS A 21 -4.06 -12.37 -11.89
C LYS A 21 -3.49 -11.45 -12.98
N ASP A 22 -3.72 -10.14 -12.85
CA ASP A 22 -3.23 -9.17 -13.84
C ASP A 22 -1.70 -9.05 -13.85
N MET A 23 -1.03 -9.07 -12.69
CA MET A 23 0.44 -8.95 -12.63
C MET A 23 1.19 -10.23 -13.04
N LYS A 24 0.51 -11.36 -13.19
CA LYS A 24 1.15 -12.64 -13.55
C LYS A 24 1.88 -12.54 -14.88
N GLY A 25 3.19 -12.86 -14.86
CA GLY A 25 4.08 -12.76 -16.02
C GLY A 25 4.49 -11.34 -16.39
N LYS A 26 4.05 -10.31 -15.65
CA LYS A 26 4.41 -8.91 -15.87
C LYS A 26 5.48 -8.40 -14.89
N ALA A 27 5.61 -9.04 -13.73
CA ALA A 27 6.62 -8.72 -12.72
C ALA A 27 7.31 -9.98 -12.22
N GLU A 28 8.57 -9.83 -11.81
CA GLU A 28 9.43 -10.88 -11.28
C GLU A 28 9.47 -10.85 -9.74
N LYS A 29 9.22 -9.68 -9.16
CA LYS A 29 9.30 -9.38 -7.74
C LYS A 29 8.10 -8.57 -7.28
N ILE A 30 7.74 -8.70 -6.01
CA ILE A 30 6.59 -8.04 -5.40
C ILE A 30 7.04 -7.24 -4.19
N VAL A 31 6.69 -5.95 -4.16
CA VAL A 31 6.94 -5.02 -3.05
C VAL A 31 5.61 -4.52 -2.51
N VAL A 32 5.44 -4.53 -1.18
CA VAL A 32 4.24 -4.04 -0.52
C VAL A 32 4.58 -2.85 0.36
N LEU A 33 3.91 -1.71 0.10
CA LEU A 33 4.19 -0.43 0.74
C LEU A 33 3.30 -0.16 1.96
N GLY A 34 2.90 -1.22 2.68
CA GLY A 34 2.12 -1.11 3.90
C GLY A 34 0.60 -1.07 3.70
N ASP A 35 -0.09 -0.92 4.82
CA ASP A 35 -1.55 -1.00 4.94
C ASP A 35 -2.11 -2.29 4.31
N ILE A 36 -1.51 -3.39 4.72
CA ILE A 36 -1.92 -4.76 4.36
C ILE A 36 -3.33 -5.02 4.89
N VAL A 37 -3.57 -4.61 6.15
CA VAL A 37 -4.82 -4.83 6.89
C VAL A 37 -5.58 -3.53 7.16
N GLY A 38 -6.70 -3.64 7.86
CA GLY A 38 -7.61 -2.51 8.14
C GLY A 38 -8.76 -2.42 7.14
N TYR A 39 -9.83 -1.75 7.53
CA TYR A 39 -11.06 -1.49 6.76
C TYR A 39 -11.80 -2.71 6.21
N GLY A 40 -11.13 -3.59 5.49
CA GLY A 40 -11.74 -4.70 4.77
C GLY A 40 -11.92 -5.97 5.59
N PRO A 41 -12.63 -6.98 5.02
CA PRO A 41 -13.20 -8.09 5.79
C PRO A 41 -12.30 -9.34 5.86
N LYS A 42 -11.18 -9.37 5.12
CA LYS A 42 -10.34 -10.58 4.98
C LYS A 42 -8.88 -10.37 5.40
N PRO A 43 -8.62 -9.92 6.66
CA PRO A 43 -7.26 -9.55 7.08
C PRO A 43 -6.29 -10.74 7.13
N SER A 44 -6.75 -11.91 7.58
CA SER A 44 -5.88 -13.08 7.73
C SER A 44 -5.42 -13.60 6.37
N GLU A 45 -6.34 -13.75 5.42
CA GLU A 45 -6.06 -14.27 4.09
C GLU A 45 -5.14 -13.34 3.30
N VAL A 46 -5.37 -12.02 3.38
CA VAL A 46 -4.51 -11.01 2.72
C VAL A 46 -3.11 -11.02 3.33
N LEU A 47 -3.02 -11.05 4.66
CA LEU A 47 -1.74 -11.05 5.36
C LEU A 47 -0.90 -12.30 5.03
N GLU A 48 -1.52 -13.49 5.02
CA GLU A 48 -0.83 -14.72 4.67
C GLU A 48 -0.36 -14.73 3.21
N TRP A 49 -1.16 -14.15 2.31
CA TRP A 49 -0.72 -13.98 0.93
C TRP A 49 0.52 -13.08 0.85
N VAL A 50 0.52 -11.91 1.53
CA VAL A 50 1.67 -11.00 1.56
C VAL A 50 2.90 -11.69 2.14
N ARG A 51 2.78 -12.36 3.28
CA ARG A 51 3.89 -13.11 3.92
C ARG A 51 4.52 -14.15 2.99
N SER A 52 3.70 -14.79 2.16
CA SER A 52 4.14 -15.89 1.29
C SER A 52 4.70 -15.43 -0.05
N ASN A 53 4.37 -14.21 -0.51
CA ASN A 53 4.63 -13.82 -1.89
C ASN A 53 5.44 -12.52 -2.04
N ALA A 54 5.45 -11.63 -1.03
CA ALA A 54 6.17 -10.36 -1.13
C ALA A 54 7.67 -10.53 -0.87
N ASP A 55 8.50 -9.93 -1.73
CA ASP A 55 9.96 -9.89 -1.59
C ASP A 55 10.43 -8.80 -0.63
N ALA A 56 9.66 -7.72 -0.49
CA ALA A 56 9.90 -6.65 0.48
C ALA A 56 8.56 -6.05 0.94
N VAL A 57 8.49 -5.73 2.23
CA VAL A 57 7.29 -5.17 2.86
C VAL A 57 7.71 -4.08 3.84
N VAL A 58 7.00 -2.96 3.86
CA VAL A 58 7.09 -1.95 4.92
C VAL A 58 5.76 -1.84 5.66
N GLN A 59 5.83 -1.35 6.90
CA GLN A 59 4.67 -1.18 7.77
C GLN A 59 3.87 0.06 7.37
N GLY A 60 2.54 -0.07 7.23
CA GLY A 60 1.63 1.05 7.16
C GLY A 60 1.08 1.44 8.53
N ASN A 61 0.39 2.58 8.63
CA ASN A 61 -0.19 3.06 9.89
C ASN A 61 -1.31 2.14 10.40
N HIS A 62 -2.08 1.50 9.51
CA HIS A 62 -3.05 0.48 9.93
C HIS A 62 -2.36 -0.79 10.42
N ASP A 63 -1.30 -1.24 9.75
CA ASP A 63 -0.52 -2.41 10.19
C ASP A 63 0.09 -2.16 11.57
N TYR A 64 0.66 -0.96 11.80
CA TYR A 64 1.16 -0.52 13.11
C TYR A 64 0.06 -0.56 14.17
N SER A 65 -1.08 0.09 13.89
CA SER A 65 -2.19 0.18 14.85
C SER A 65 -2.78 -1.21 15.18
N VAL A 66 -2.91 -2.08 14.17
CA VAL A 66 -3.37 -3.45 14.38
C VAL A 66 -2.32 -4.28 15.12
N GLY A 67 -1.05 -4.19 14.76
CA GLY A 67 0.02 -4.95 15.41
C GLY A 67 0.24 -4.57 16.86
N THR A 68 0.33 -3.28 17.17
CA THR A 68 0.63 -2.76 18.52
C THR A 68 -0.61 -2.60 19.42
N GLY A 69 -1.78 -2.28 18.82
CA GLY A 69 -3.01 -1.89 19.52
C GLY A 69 -3.12 -0.39 19.74
N ASP A 70 -2.13 0.41 19.36
CA ASP A 70 -2.20 1.86 19.45
C ASP A 70 -3.02 2.41 18.26
N THR A 71 -4.21 2.94 18.56
CA THR A 71 -5.12 3.54 17.60
C THR A 71 -5.25 5.05 17.75
N SER A 72 -4.35 5.69 18.51
CA SER A 72 -4.43 7.11 18.86
C SER A 72 -4.39 8.06 17.66
N TRP A 73 -3.76 7.65 16.57
CA TRP A 73 -3.64 8.41 15.31
C TRP A 73 -4.79 8.15 14.34
N LEU A 74 -5.65 7.18 14.61
CA LEU A 74 -6.75 6.82 13.73
C LEU A 74 -8.02 7.59 14.09
N ASN A 75 -8.82 7.97 13.09
CA ASN A 75 -10.19 8.44 13.35
C ASN A 75 -11.05 7.30 13.92
N ALA A 76 -12.16 7.63 14.55
CA ALA A 76 -13.00 6.68 15.29
C ALA A 76 -13.40 5.43 14.48
N SER A 77 -13.68 5.59 13.17
CA SER A 77 -14.08 4.46 12.33
C SER A 77 -12.91 3.57 11.94
N ALA A 78 -11.75 4.16 11.67
CA ALA A 78 -10.52 3.43 11.40
C ALA A 78 -10.05 2.69 12.67
N ALA A 79 -10.14 3.35 13.84
CA ALA A 79 -9.84 2.72 15.12
C ALA A 79 -10.77 1.52 15.40
N PHE A 80 -12.07 1.65 15.11
CA PHE A 80 -13.00 0.52 15.21
C PHE A 80 -12.59 -0.65 14.32
N ALA A 81 -12.26 -0.38 13.04
CA ALA A 81 -11.81 -1.41 12.11
C ALA A 81 -10.49 -2.06 12.57
N ALA A 82 -9.54 -1.28 13.07
CA ALA A 82 -8.29 -1.83 13.62
C ALA A 82 -8.53 -2.75 14.81
N GLN A 83 -9.40 -2.36 15.74
CA GLN A 83 -9.78 -3.19 16.89
C GLN A 83 -10.53 -4.47 16.47
N TRP A 84 -11.41 -4.38 15.46
CA TRP A 84 -12.06 -5.55 14.87
C TRP A 84 -11.03 -6.49 14.25
N THR A 85 -10.13 -5.96 13.43
CA THR A 85 -9.05 -6.72 12.78
C THR A 85 -8.18 -7.44 13.81
N ARG A 86 -7.83 -6.78 14.93
CA ARG A 86 -7.07 -7.40 16.03
C ARG A 86 -7.77 -8.61 16.64
N LYS A 87 -9.11 -8.61 16.70
CA LYS A 87 -9.88 -9.74 17.25
C LYS A 87 -9.90 -10.95 16.32
N VAL A 88 -9.74 -10.71 15.01
CA VAL A 88 -9.77 -11.75 13.98
C VAL A 88 -8.40 -12.39 13.78
N LEU A 89 -7.31 -11.62 13.90
CA LEU A 89 -5.95 -12.08 13.67
C LEU A 89 -5.40 -12.89 14.86
N SER A 90 -4.56 -13.89 14.55
CA SER A 90 -3.81 -14.64 15.56
C SER A 90 -2.70 -13.78 16.18
N TYR A 91 -2.19 -14.23 17.35
CA TYR A 91 -1.03 -13.58 17.99
C TYR A 91 0.20 -13.53 17.08
N GLU A 92 0.46 -14.58 16.32
CA GLU A 92 1.57 -14.63 15.36
C GLU A 92 1.41 -13.56 14.25
N GLN A 93 0.20 -13.42 13.72
CA GLN A 93 -0.12 -12.43 12.71
C GLN A 93 0.02 -11.00 13.22
N LEU A 94 -0.44 -10.74 14.44
CA LEU A 94 -0.27 -9.44 15.11
C LEU A 94 1.21 -9.13 15.37
N SER A 95 1.99 -10.11 15.83
CA SER A 95 3.42 -9.96 16.05
C SER A 95 4.18 -9.68 14.75
N TYR A 96 3.79 -10.32 13.65
CA TYR A 96 4.36 -10.05 12.33
C TYR A 96 4.10 -8.59 11.90
N LEU A 97 2.86 -8.12 12.00
CA LEU A 97 2.52 -6.72 11.66
C LEU A 97 3.31 -5.71 12.50
N ALA A 98 3.44 -5.97 13.80
CA ALA A 98 4.22 -5.12 14.71
C ALA A 98 5.73 -5.12 14.41
N SER A 99 6.25 -6.18 13.79
CA SER A 99 7.68 -6.35 13.49
C SER A 99 8.10 -5.77 12.12
N LEU A 100 7.15 -5.37 11.28
CA LEU A 100 7.46 -4.83 9.96
C LEU A 100 8.30 -3.55 10.05
N PRO A 101 9.31 -3.39 9.19
CA PRO A 101 10.10 -2.16 9.16
C PRO A 101 9.26 -0.99 8.61
N GLN A 102 9.43 0.21 9.17
CA GLN A 102 8.75 1.41 8.66
C GLN A 102 9.37 1.92 7.36
N LYS A 103 10.65 1.65 7.13
CA LYS A 103 11.41 1.99 5.92
C LYS A 103 12.27 0.81 5.49
N SER A 104 12.50 0.66 4.20
CA SER A 104 13.48 -0.29 3.67
C SER A 104 14.22 0.28 2.47
N LEU A 105 15.54 0.02 2.44
CA LEU A 105 16.42 0.39 1.33
C LEU A 105 16.67 -0.84 0.45
N LEU A 106 16.35 -0.71 -0.82
CA LEU A 106 16.60 -1.73 -1.83
C LEU A 106 17.71 -1.25 -2.78
N ASN A 107 18.55 -2.17 -3.22
CA ASN A 107 19.51 -1.92 -4.28
C ASN A 107 19.13 -2.75 -5.51
N ILE A 108 18.70 -2.08 -6.57
CA ILE A 108 18.17 -2.70 -7.77
C ILE A 108 18.96 -2.19 -8.97
N GLU A 109 19.70 -3.08 -9.63
CA GLU A 109 20.52 -2.74 -10.81
C GLU A 109 21.46 -1.54 -10.56
N GLY A 110 22.02 -1.45 -9.35
CA GLY A 110 22.90 -0.35 -8.95
C GLY A 110 22.18 0.94 -8.53
N LYS A 111 20.87 1.02 -8.65
CA LYS A 111 20.05 2.14 -8.16
C LYS A 111 19.57 1.88 -6.73
N LYS A 112 19.69 2.91 -5.89
CA LYS A 112 19.15 2.88 -4.52
C LYS A 112 17.71 3.34 -4.52
N MET A 113 16.82 2.52 -3.97
CA MET A 113 15.41 2.80 -3.78
C MET A 113 15.07 2.79 -2.30
N LEU A 114 14.38 3.83 -1.83
CA LEU A 114 13.70 3.81 -0.55
C LEU A 114 12.23 3.43 -0.77
N ILE A 115 11.76 2.48 0.02
CA ILE A 115 10.34 2.17 0.13
C ILE A 115 9.85 2.57 1.53
N VAL A 116 8.68 3.21 1.59
CA VAL A 116 8.08 3.72 2.81
C VAL A 116 6.57 3.83 2.60
N HIS A 117 5.75 3.76 3.68
CA HIS A 117 4.30 3.93 3.54
C HIS A 117 3.90 5.41 3.41
N GLY A 118 4.20 6.25 4.40
CA GLY A 118 3.95 7.69 4.37
C GLY A 118 5.05 8.45 3.64
N SER A 119 5.92 9.14 4.37
CA SER A 119 7.07 9.83 3.80
C SER A 119 8.41 9.41 4.44
N PRO A 120 9.55 9.83 3.88
CA PRO A 120 10.84 9.64 4.54
C PRO A 120 10.95 10.31 5.90
N ASP A 121 10.22 11.40 6.17
CA ASP A 121 10.26 12.15 7.42
C ASP A 121 9.30 11.63 8.48
N ASP A 122 8.11 11.21 8.06
CA ASP A 122 7.13 10.49 8.89
C ASP A 122 6.62 9.26 8.14
N PRO A 123 7.24 8.09 8.36
CA PRO A 123 6.95 6.89 7.60
C PRO A 123 5.52 6.36 7.69
N LEU A 124 4.78 6.74 8.73
CA LEU A 124 3.46 6.20 9.00
C LEU A 124 2.31 7.18 8.76
N HIS A 125 2.52 8.52 8.95
CA HIS A 125 1.38 9.43 9.06
C HIS A 125 1.37 10.57 8.05
N GLU A 126 2.51 10.91 7.43
CA GLU A 126 2.54 12.03 6.49
C GLU A 126 1.91 11.67 5.14
N TYR A 127 0.91 12.46 4.74
CA TYR A 127 0.27 12.35 3.43
C TYR A 127 1.02 13.18 2.38
N VAL A 128 1.54 12.52 1.37
CA VAL A 128 2.25 13.18 0.25
C VAL A 128 1.46 12.96 -1.04
N PHE A 129 0.74 13.99 -1.47
CA PHE A 129 -0.17 13.95 -2.62
C PHE A 129 0.51 14.25 -3.95
N PRO A 130 -0.11 13.91 -5.11
CA PRO A 130 0.43 14.23 -6.44
C PRO A 130 0.69 15.74 -6.67
N GLN A 131 -0.06 16.63 -5.97
CA GLN A 131 0.06 18.08 -6.07
C GLN A 131 1.20 18.66 -5.24
N THR A 132 1.85 17.85 -4.41
CA THR A 132 3.02 18.27 -3.62
C THR A 132 4.11 18.83 -4.53
N HIS A 133 4.73 19.92 -4.12
CA HIS A 133 5.74 20.61 -4.92
C HIS A 133 6.99 19.75 -5.12
N ASP A 134 7.54 19.75 -6.32
CA ASP A 134 8.66 18.88 -6.70
C ASP A 134 9.91 19.07 -5.82
N THR A 135 10.11 20.26 -5.22
CA THR A 135 11.21 20.53 -4.28
C THR A 135 11.17 19.63 -3.04
N LEU A 136 10.00 19.19 -2.57
CA LEU A 136 9.91 18.27 -1.45
C LEU A 136 10.35 16.86 -1.86
N PHE A 137 9.94 16.41 -3.05
CA PHE A 137 10.40 15.12 -3.60
C PHE A 137 11.92 15.10 -3.78
N GLU A 138 12.49 16.20 -4.33
CA GLU A 138 13.94 16.32 -4.44
C GLU A 138 14.65 16.33 -3.10
N HIS A 139 14.06 17.00 -2.08
CA HIS A 139 14.59 17.01 -0.72
C HIS A 139 14.67 15.59 -0.16
N TYR A 140 13.60 14.80 -0.28
CA TYR A 140 13.57 13.41 0.18
C TYR A 140 14.63 12.54 -0.50
N LEU A 141 14.70 12.60 -1.83
CA LEU A 141 15.69 11.84 -2.60
C LEU A 141 17.13 12.17 -2.20
N LYS A 142 17.46 13.47 -2.05
CA LYS A 142 18.77 13.94 -1.65
C LYS A 142 19.12 13.58 -0.20
N LYS A 143 18.17 13.77 0.72
CA LYS A 143 18.33 13.46 2.15
C LYS A 143 18.62 11.98 2.37
N GLU A 144 17.86 11.12 1.75
CA GLU A 144 17.97 9.65 1.88
C GLU A 144 19.09 9.08 0.97
N LYS A 145 19.68 9.89 0.08
CA LYS A 145 20.71 9.49 -0.90
C LYS A 145 20.25 8.33 -1.79
N VAL A 146 19.03 8.43 -2.28
CA VAL A 146 18.39 7.47 -3.19
C VAL A 146 17.99 8.15 -4.51
N THR A 147 17.82 7.36 -5.55
CA THR A 147 17.35 7.82 -6.86
C THR A 147 15.92 7.39 -7.17
N ILE A 148 15.35 6.55 -6.31
CA ILE A 148 13.96 6.09 -6.44
C ILE A 148 13.31 6.12 -5.05
N LEU A 149 12.09 6.68 -4.97
CA LEU A 149 11.26 6.69 -3.77
C LEU A 149 9.87 6.15 -4.10
N ALA A 150 9.45 5.07 -3.45
CA ALA A 150 8.11 4.52 -3.57
C ALA A 150 7.35 4.72 -2.25
N MET A 151 6.15 5.31 -2.34
CA MET A 151 5.29 5.67 -1.21
C MET A 151 3.86 5.14 -1.41
N GLY A 152 3.07 5.05 -0.34
CA GLY A 152 1.66 4.66 -0.33
C GLY A 152 0.76 5.70 0.34
N HIS A 153 -0.10 5.23 1.28
CA HIS A 153 -0.85 6.01 2.27
C HIS A 153 -1.97 6.92 1.73
N THR A 154 -1.72 7.65 0.65
CA THR A 154 -2.73 8.58 0.08
C THR A 154 -3.80 7.88 -0.71
N HIS A 155 -3.55 6.66 -1.21
CA HIS A 155 -4.37 5.91 -2.17
C HIS A 155 -4.53 6.58 -3.54
N TYR A 156 -3.69 7.58 -3.85
CA TYR A 156 -3.66 8.31 -5.12
C TYR A 156 -2.45 7.86 -5.91
N PRO A 157 -2.62 7.19 -7.07
CA PRO A 157 -1.48 6.79 -7.90
C PRO A 157 -0.87 8.01 -8.59
N PHE A 158 0.45 8.08 -8.56
CA PHE A 158 1.21 9.07 -9.33
C PHE A 158 2.63 8.61 -9.59
N THR A 159 3.24 9.21 -10.60
CA THR A 159 4.68 9.12 -10.88
C THR A 159 5.21 10.51 -11.19
N LYS A 160 6.32 10.87 -10.57
CA LYS A 160 7.01 12.14 -10.72
C LYS A 160 8.49 11.88 -11.02
N ASP A 161 8.96 12.37 -12.15
CA ASP A 161 10.38 12.43 -12.46
C ASP A 161 10.93 13.80 -12.11
N THR A 162 11.99 13.83 -11.31
CA THR A 162 12.71 15.03 -10.89
C THR A 162 14.16 14.95 -11.33
N PRO A 163 14.93 16.05 -11.33
CA PRO A 163 16.36 15.99 -11.59
C PRO A 163 17.14 15.07 -10.64
N SER A 164 16.59 14.78 -9.46
CA SER A 164 17.21 13.94 -8.44
C SER A 164 16.81 12.46 -8.53
N GLY A 165 15.77 12.12 -9.30
CA GLY A 165 15.27 10.75 -9.46
C GLY A 165 13.76 10.66 -9.61
N THR A 166 13.25 9.43 -9.53
CA THR A 166 11.83 9.11 -9.71
C THR A 166 11.15 8.85 -8.36
N VAL A 167 9.99 9.49 -8.16
CA VAL A 167 9.10 9.26 -7.00
C VAL A 167 7.75 8.77 -7.50
N PHE A 168 7.19 7.76 -6.86
CA PHE A 168 5.89 7.25 -7.26
C PHE A 168 5.07 6.69 -6.09
N ASN A 169 3.76 6.64 -6.31
CA ASN A 169 2.79 5.96 -5.48
C ASN A 169 1.96 5.02 -6.37
N PRO A 170 1.82 3.74 -6.05
CA PRO A 170 1.04 2.81 -6.87
C PRO A 170 -0.48 2.99 -6.73
N GLY A 171 -0.93 3.89 -5.84
CA GLY A 171 -2.33 3.97 -5.43
C GLY A 171 -2.68 2.84 -4.45
N SER A 172 -3.96 2.53 -4.34
CA SER A 172 -4.47 1.52 -3.41
C SER A 172 -5.04 0.32 -4.16
N VAL A 173 -4.63 -0.88 -3.74
CA VAL A 173 -5.27 -2.12 -4.20
C VAL A 173 -6.68 -2.24 -3.64
N GLY A 174 -6.86 -1.99 -2.35
CA GLY A 174 -8.09 -2.33 -1.63
C GLY A 174 -9.11 -1.21 -1.50
N GLN A 175 -8.69 0.06 -1.57
CA GLN A 175 -9.56 1.22 -1.31
C GLN A 175 -9.06 2.48 -2.04
N PRO A 176 -9.12 2.54 -3.37
CA PRO A 176 -8.77 3.75 -4.14
C PRO A 176 -9.57 4.98 -3.66
N ARG A 177 -8.94 6.17 -3.75
CA ARG A 177 -9.54 7.45 -3.29
C ARG A 177 -9.44 8.59 -4.30
N ASP A 178 -9.18 8.26 -5.55
CA ASP A 178 -8.99 9.22 -6.65
C ASP A 178 -10.18 9.29 -7.63
N GLY A 179 -11.32 8.72 -7.22
CA GLY A 179 -12.57 8.69 -8.01
C GLY A 179 -12.67 7.51 -8.97
N ASP A 180 -11.64 6.66 -9.05
CA ASP A 180 -11.68 5.42 -9.84
C ASP A 180 -11.79 4.22 -8.89
N PRO A 181 -12.93 3.47 -8.88
CA PRO A 181 -13.15 2.37 -7.95
C PRO A 181 -12.31 1.12 -8.23
N ARG A 182 -11.63 1.05 -9.38
CA ARG A 182 -10.78 -0.09 -9.74
C ARG A 182 -9.53 -0.16 -8.88
N ALA A 183 -9.13 -1.36 -8.47
CA ALA A 183 -7.88 -1.58 -7.76
C ALA A 183 -6.69 -0.95 -8.50
N SER A 184 -5.78 -0.31 -7.78
CA SER A 184 -4.58 0.32 -8.34
C SER A 184 -3.32 -0.36 -7.84
N TYR A 185 -2.36 -0.59 -8.74
CA TYR A 185 -1.01 -1.03 -8.44
C TYR A 185 -0.04 -0.51 -9.49
N ALA A 186 1.28 -0.64 -9.30
CA ALA A 186 2.25 -0.22 -10.30
C ALA A 186 3.19 -1.35 -10.72
N ILE A 187 3.61 -1.34 -11.98
CA ILE A 187 4.77 -2.10 -12.47
C ILE A 187 5.92 -1.11 -12.69
N ALA A 188 7.04 -1.33 -12.01
CA ALA A 188 8.27 -0.58 -12.24
C ALA A 188 9.31 -1.46 -12.95
N GLU A 189 9.72 -1.05 -14.13
CA GLU A 189 10.88 -1.60 -14.84
C GLU A 189 12.10 -0.78 -14.47
N ILE A 190 13.05 -1.41 -13.78
CA ILE A 190 14.25 -0.77 -13.28
C ILE A 190 15.46 -1.45 -13.93
N THR A 191 16.27 -0.65 -14.62
CA THR A 191 17.52 -1.07 -15.24
C THR A 191 18.64 -0.15 -14.79
N HIS A 192 19.88 -0.46 -15.15
CA HIS A 192 21.00 0.46 -14.93
C HIS A 192 20.73 1.84 -15.55
N ASP A 193 20.11 1.89 -16.73
CA ASP A 193 19.98 3.12 -17.53
C ASP A 193 18.73 3.93 -17.22
N TYR A 194 17.58 3.27 -16.91
CA TYR A 194 16.31 3.95 -16.72
C TYR A 194 15.44 3.33 -15.63
N VAL A 195 14.47 4.11 -15.20
CA VAL A 195 13.33 3.70 -14.37
C VAL A 195 12.06 4.06 -15.13
N ARG A 196 11.16 3.10 -15.31
CA ARG A 196 9.85 3.31 -15.93
C ARG A 196 8.77 2.75 -15.03
N VAL A 197 7.86 3.58 -14.59
CA VAL A 197 6.73 3.19 -13.74
C VAL A 197 5.43 3.27 -14.54
N GLU A 198 4.63 2.22 -14.49
CA GLU A 198 3.30 2.14 -15.09
C GLU A 198 2.28 1.86 -13.99
N ASN A 199 1.41 2.84 -13.70
CA ASN A 199 0.26 2.62 -12.82
C ASN A 199 -0.83 1.90 -13.60
N ARG A 200 -1.42 0.86 -12.99
CA ARG A 200 -2.40 -0.04 -13.60
C ARG A 200 -3.69 -0.04 -12.80
N ARG A 201 -4.80 -0.26 -13.50
CA ARG A 201 -6.14 -0.36 -12.92
C ARG A 201 -6.74 -1.72 -13.24
N VAL A 202 -7.33 -2.35 -12.24
CA VAL A 202 -7.90 -3.70 -12.35
C VAL A 202 -9.30 -3.71 -11.78
N ASP A 203 -10.25 -4.16 -12.57
CA ASP A 203 -11.63 -4.38 -12.11
C ASP A 203 -11.68 -5.55 -11.14
N TYR A 204 -12.51 -5.44 -10.11
CA TYR A 204 -12.77 -6.53 -9.17
C TYR A 204 -14.25 -6.52 -8.72
N ASN A 205 -14.70 -7.56 -8.06
CA ASN A 205 -16.07 -7.66 -7.56
C ASN A 205 -16.27 -6.79 -6.29
N ILE A 206 -16.51 -5.49 -6.50
CA ILE A 206 -16.71 -4.51 -5.41
C ILE A 206 -17.89 -4.90 -4.52
N LYS A 207 -18.98 -5.41 -5.13
CA LYS A 207 -20.17 -5.82 -4.38
C LYS A 207 -19.86 -6.94 -3.39
N GLU A 208 -19.09 -7.93 -3.78
CA GLU A 208 -18.66 -9.02 -2.90
C GLU A 208 -17.92 -8.48 -1.67
N THR A 209 -16.95 -7.56 -1.87
CA THR A 209 -16.22 -6.96 -0.76
C THR A 209 -17.16 -6.15 0.15
N ALA A 210 -18.07 -5.36 -0.44
CA ALA A 210 -19.01 -4.55 0.32
C ALA A 210 -19.97 -5.41 1.16
N ASP A 211 -20.50 -6.49 0.58
CA ASP A 211 -21.37 -7.43 1.29
C ASP A 211 -20.62 -8.08 2.46
N LEU A 212 -19.39 -8.55 2.24
CA LEU A 212 -18.56 -9.12 3.32
C LEU A 212 -18.22 -8.10 4.43
N ILE A 213 -18.04 -6.82 4.10
CA ILE A 213 -17.86 -5.74 5.09
C ILE A 213 -19.12 -5.62 5.96
N TYR A 214 -20.31 -5.66 5.36
CA TYR A 214 -21.58 -5.56 6.07
C TYR A 214 -21.82 -6.78 6.95
N ASP A 215 -21.57 -7.97 6.45
CA ASP A 215 -21.72 -9.24 7.17
C ASP A 215 -20.76 -9.34 8.36
N ALA A 216 -19.56 -8.76 8.25
CA ALA A 216 -18.58 -8.69 9.32
C ALA A 216 -18.92 -7.65 10.41
N GLY A 217 -20.01 -6.87 10.26
CA GLY A 217 -20.40 -5.81 11.20
C GLY A 217 -19.47 -4.59 11.17
N LEU A 218 -18.67 -4.45 10.12
CA LEU A 218 -17.83 -3.27 9.90
C LEU A 218 -18.70 -2.07 9.46
N PRO A 219 -18.25 -0.81 9.68
CA PRO A 219 -19.00 0.38 9.28
C PRO A 219 -19.39 0.35 7.80
N ARG A 220 -20.70 0.47 7.51
CA ARG A 220 -21.26 0.40 6.15
C ARG A 220 -20.56 1.32 5.16
N LYS A 221 -20.15 2.51 5.60
CA LYS A 221 -19.42 3.49 4.78
C LYS A 221 -18.14 2.93 4.13
N PHE A 222 -17.52 1.88 4.71
CA PHE A 222 -16.33 1.26 4.12
C PHE A 222 -16.68 0.44 2.87
N GLY A 223 -17.87 -0.18 2.82
CA GLY A 223 -18.35 -0.82 1.60
C GLY A 223 -18.90 0.19 0.58
N GLU A 224 -19.64 1.20 1.05
CA GLU A 224 -20.25 2.22 0.18
C GLU A 224 -19.19 3.02 -0.62
N ARG A 225 -18.11 3.42 0.02
CA ARG A 225 -17.03 4.20 -0.62
C ARG A 225 -16.27 3.44 -1.71
N LEU A 226 -16.24 2.12 -1.67
CA LEU A 226 -15.58 1.30 -2.69
C LEU A 226 -16.18 1.50 -4.08
N PHE A 227 -17.51 1.71 -4.15
CA PHE A 227 -18.19 1.95 -5.43
C PHE A 227 -17.86 3.29 -6.06
N GLN A 228 -17.36 4.23 -5.28
CA GLN A 228 -17.06 5.60 -5.70
C GLN A 228 -15.57 5.87 -5.85
N GLY A 229 -14.73 5.01 -5.28
CA GLY A 229 -13.29 5.24 -5.25
C GLY A 229 -12.90 6.44 -4.37
N VAL A 230 -13.50 6.57 -3.13
CA VAL A 230 -13.30 7.71 -2.22
C VAL A 230 -12.99 7.29 -0.79
#